data_292566f775dc7dbdae9ed82d783ed892
#
_entry.id   292566f775dc7dbdae9ed82d783ed892
#
_cell.length_a   1.000
_cell.length_b   1.000
_cell.length_c   1.000
_cell.angle_alpha   90.00
_cell.angle_beta   90.00
_cell.angle_gamma   90.00
#
_symmetry.space_group_name_H-M   'P 1'
#
loop_
_entity.id
_entity.type
_entity.pdbx_description
1 polymer ?
#
loop_
_entity_poly.entity_id
_entity_poly.type
_entity_poly.pdbx_seq_one_letter_code
_entity_poly.pdbx_strand_id
1 'polypeptide(L)'
;MVDRYTSFTDLAQQTTEGEDWSIHTEERGAPDLITAIHGGAIERGTSEVAELIARRGGYDFYTFKATRRNKNNELHVTSRHFNEPHLETLVQGKRHVISIHGCRGVKSKVYLGGLDHTLREHLTHVLEKRSFLVEAAPPPISGMHTNNFVNCGRRKKGVQIELTEPLRKAFFNNKKFNLHNREDESNWSPVMIAFAEAVIEAIDVMNEEEE
;
A
#
# COMPACT_ATOMS: atom_id res chain seq x y z
N MET A 1 6.48 16.27 0.27
CA MET A 1 7.46 16.25 1.39
C MET A 1 8.82 16.06 0.74
N VAL A 2 9.88 16.63 1.25
CA VAL A 2 11.24 16.32 0.75
C VAL A 2 11.74 15.17 1.62
N ASP A 3 12.18 14.08 0.97
CA ASP A 3 12.72 12.93 1.68
C ASP A 3 14.03 13.30 2.38
N ARG A 4 14.25 12.77 3.56
CA ARG A 4 15.51 12.93 4.31
C ARG A 4 16.61 12.05 3.70
N TYR A 5 16.24 10.85 3.24
CA TYR A 5 17.13 9.87 2.64
C TYR A 5 16.89 9.80 1.14
N THR A 6 17.96 9.65 0.39
CA THR A 6 17.91 9.62 -1.09
C THR A 6 17.42 8.28 -1.66
N SER A 7 17.51 7.22 -0.85
CA SER A 7 17.07 5.86 -1.19
C SER A 7 16.83 5.04 0.08
N PHE A 8 16.24 3.83 -0.07
CA PHE A 8 16.18 2.89 1.05
C PHE A 8 17.58 2.47 1.52
N THR A 9 18.52 2.26 0.60
CA THR A 9 19.93 1.95 0.96
C THR A 9 20.54 3.04 1.84
N ASP A 10 20.32 4.30 1.50
CA ASP A 10 20.80 5.45 2.31
C ASP A 10 20.12 5.49 3.69
N LEU A 11 18.81 5.22 3.75
CA LEU A 11 18.06 5.09 4.99
C LEU A 11 18.66 3.96 5.88
N ALA A 12 18.85 2.78 5.32
CA ALA A 12 19.34 1.61 6.06
C ALA A 12 20.76 1.79 6.61
N GLN A 13 21.61 2.56 5.92
CA GLN A 13 22.96 2.88 6.41
C GLN A 13 22.99 3.85 7.61
N GLN A 14 21.94 4.64 7.79
CA GLN A 14 21.87 5.70 8.81
C GLN A 14 20.88 5.41 9.93
N THR A 15 20.20 4.26 9.87
CA THR A 15 19.15 3.86 10.82
C THR A 15 19.28 2.39 11.17
N THR A 16 18.57 1.94 12.20
CA THR A 16 18.68 0.58 12.71
C THR A 16 17.36 -0.17 12.55
N GLU A 17 17.39 -1.29 11.86
CA GLU A 17 16.26 -2.22 11.83
C GLU A 17 15.98 -2.80 13.23
N GLY A 18 14.71 -2.95 13.56
CA GLY A 18 14.27 -3.38 14.90
C GLY A 18 14.15 -2.24 15.93
N GLU A 19 14.81 -1.10 15.69
CA GLU A 19 14.70 0.10 16.53
C GLU A 19 13.90 1.21 15.83
N ASP A 20 14.33 1.58 14.64
CA ASP A 20 13.74 2.67 13.85
C ASP A 20 12.61 2.21 12.95
N TRP A 21 12.75 1.01 12.41
CA TRP A 21 11.82 0.41 11.45
C TRP A 21 11.92 -1.12 11.48
N SER A 22 10.95 -1.76 10.85
CA SER A 22 10.96 -3.19 10.59
C SER A 22 10.36 -3.49 9.23
N ILE A 23 10.77 -4.60 8.63
CA ILE A 23 10.15 -5.18 7.44
C ILE A 23 9.40 -6.44 7.87
N HIS A 24 8.21 -6.62 7.31
CA HIS A 24 7.46 -7.86 7.45
C HIS A 24 7.00 -8.33 6.07
N THR A 25 7.24 -9.61 5.78
CA THR A 25 6.89 -10.26 4.53
C THR A 25 6.18 -11.58 4.78
N GLU A 26 5.23 -11.90 3.91
CA GLU A 26 4.60 -13.21 3.86
C GLU A 26 4.57 -13.68 2.41
N GLU A 27 5.40 -14.68 2.11
CA GLU A 27 5.52 -15.27 0.77
C GLU A 27 4.71 -16.56 0.71
N ARG A 28 3.53 -16.50 0.11
CA ARG A 28 2.62 -17.64 -0.10
C ARG A 28 2.85 -18.32 -1.44
N GLY A 29 3.73 -17.77 -2.26
CA GLY A 29 3.96 -18.21 -3.65
C GLY A 29 2.86 -17.72 -4.60
N ALA A 30 2.11 -16.70 -4.22
CA ALA A 30 1.08 -16.12 -5.05
C ALA A 30 1.65 -15.33 -6.23
N PRO A 31 0.94 -15.27 -7.36
CA PRO A 31 1.35 -14.43 -8.50
C PRO A 31 1.20 -12.93 -8.21
N ASP A 32 0.43 -12.56 -7.21
CA ASP A 32 0.06 -11.20 -6.90
C ASP A 32 0.67 -10.76 -5.56
N LEU A 33 1.06 -9.49 -5.47
CA LEU A 33 1.74 -8.90 -4.32
C LEU A 33 1.04 -7.64 -3.86
N ILE A 34 0.72 -7.59 -2.57
CA ILE A 34 0.22 -6.40 -1.89
C ILE A 34 1.32 -5.80 -1.01
N THR A 35 1.55 -4.51 -1.14
CA THR A 35 2.62 -3.84 -0.41
C THR A 35 2.16 -2.60 0.34
N ALA A 36 2.88 -2.24 1.41
CA ALA A 36 2.78 -0.94 2.09
C ALA A 36 4.19 -0.49 2.54
N ILE A 37 4.87 0.28 1.68
CA ILE A 37 6.25 0.72 1.94
C ILE A 37 6.38 1.93 2.86
N HIS A 38 5.28 2.54 3.25
CA HIS A 38 5.23 3.67 4.19
C HIS A 38 4.38 3.34 5.43
N GLY A 39 4.43 2.09 5.87
CA GLY A 39 3.64 1.58 6.98
C GLY A 39 4.04 2.10 8.36
N GLY A 40 3.44 1.51 9.38
CA GLY A 40 3.66 1.88 10.76
C GLY A 40 3.21 3.30 11.07
N ALA A 41 4.13 4.19 11.43
CA ALA A 41 3.79 5.55 11.84
C ALA A 41 4.06 6.62 10.75
N ILE A 42 4.44 6.25 9.51
CA ILE A 42 4.54 7.18 8.37
C ILE A 42 3.13 7.46 7.83
N GLU A 43 2.52 6.48 7.20
CA GLU A 43 1.19 6.56 6.60
C GLU A 43 0.25 5.58 7.32
N ARG A 44 -0.11 5.93 8.54
CA ARG A 44 -0.86 5.07 9.47
C ARG A 44 -2.06 4.42 8.81
N GLY A 45 -2.27 3.12 9.03
CA GLY A 45 -3.39 2.33 8.52
C GLY A 45 -3.10 1.63 7.19
N THR A 46 -1.99 1.94 6.51
CA THR A 46 -1.64 1.32 5.22
C THR A 46 -1.17 -0.11 5.37
N SER A 47 -0.31 -0.40 6.35
CA SER A 47 0.15 -1.77 6.62
C SER A 47 -1.02 -2.69 6.99
N GLU A 48 -1.90 -2.22 7.86
CA GLU A 48 -3.00 -3.01 8.40
C GLU A 48 -4.00 -3.39 7.29
N VAL A 49 -4.37 -2.44 6.42
CA VAL A 49 -5.28 -2.76 5.30
C VAL A 49 -4.60 -3.59 4.21
N ALA A 50 -3.32 -3.35 3.93
CA ALA A 50 -2.55 -4.16 2.97
C ALA A 50 -2.42 -5.61 3.43
N GLU A 51 -2.15 -5.83 4.72
CA GLU A 51 -2.10 -7.14 5.35
C GLU A 51 -3.46 -7.87 5.27
N LEU A 52 -4.56 -7.15 5.57
CA LEU A 52 -5.91 -7.71 5.46
C LEU A 52 -6.23 -8.17 4.04
N ILE A 53 -5.90 -7.34 3.02
CA ILE A 53 -6.10 -7.69 1.61
C ILE A 53 -5.28 -8.93 1.26
N ALA A 54 -3.98 -8.92 1.56
CA ALA A 54 -3.08 -10.02 1.22
C ALA A 54 -3.49 -11.34 1.89
N ARG A 55 -3.82 -11.31 3.17
CA ARG A 55 -4.24 -12.49 3.93
C ARG A 55 -5.56 -13.07 3.42
N ARG A 56 -6.57 -12.24 3.16
CA ARG A 56 -7.87 -12.71 2.68
C ARG A 56 -7.85 -13.15 1.23
N GLY A 57 -7.08 -12.49 0.37
CA GLY A 57 -6.92 -12.85 -1.04
C GLY A 57 -5.89 -13.96 -1.28
N GLY A 58 -5.13 -14.37 -0.24
CA GLY A 58 -4.07 -15.37 -0.39
C GLY A 58 -2.85 -14.86 -1.15
N TYR A 59 -2.65 -13.53 -1.23
CA TYR A 59 -1.56 -12.89 -1.95
C TYR A 59 -0.28 -12.82 -1.13
N ASP A 60 0.86 -12.66 -1.80
CA ASP A 60 2.10 -12.32 -1.11
C ASP A 60 2.00 -10.91 -0.52
N PHE A 61 2.72 -10.69 0.56
CA PHE A 61 2.66 -9.44 1.32
C PHE A 61 4.05 -8.91 1.63
N TYR A 62 4.21 -7.60 1.56
CA TYR A 62 5.40 -6.88 2.02
C TYR A 62 5.00 -5.57 2.69
N THR A 63 5.58 -5.27 3.83
CA THR A 63 5.45 -3.94 4.44
C THR A 63 6.73 -3.49 5.13
N PHE A 64 7.06 -2.21 4.92
CA PHE A 64 8.03 -1.48 5.73
C PHE A 64 7.26 -0.66 6.76
N LYS A 65 7.57 -0.85 8.05
CA LYS A 65 6.91 -0.17 9.18
C LYS A 65 7.90 0.72 9.90
N ALA A 66 7.65 2.04 9.94
CA ALA A 66 8.38 2.93 10.82
C ALA A 66 7.88 2.78 12.27
N THR A 67 8.81 2.54 13.20
CA THR A 67 8.51 2.13 14.59
C THR A 67 9.07 3.08 15.64
N ARG A 68 9.70 4.18 15.24
CA ARG A 68 10.23 5.19 16.15
C ARG A 68 9.14 5.78 17.06
N ARG A 69 9.56 6.17 18.25
CA ARG A 69 8.67 6.92 19.16
C ARG A 69 8.17 8.23 18.54
N ASN A 70 9.01 8.90 17.73
CA ASN A 70 8.67 10.16 17.03
C ASN A 70 9.47 10.28 15.71
N LYS A 71 9.17 11.32 14.91
CA LYS A 71 9.87 11.64 13.65
C LYS A 71 9.83 10.52 12.61
N ASN A 72 8.81 9.66 12.65
CA ASN A 72 8.67 8.56 11.69
C ASN A 72 8.55 9.04 10.24
N ASN A 73 8.02 10.24 10.01
CA ASN A 73 7.95 10.86 8.69
C ASN A 73 9.33 11.12 8.05
N GLU A 74 10.41 11.15 8.83
CA GLU A 74 11.77 11.22 8.30
C GLU A 74 12.23 9.92 7.62
N LEU A 75 11.55 8.79 7.92
CA LEU A 75 11.82 7.48 7.32
C LEU A 75 11.06 7.26 6.00
N HIS A 76 10.34 8.27 5.53
CA HIS A 76 9.72 8.23 4.22
C HIS A 76 10.79 8.26 3.11
N VAL A 77 10.68 7.35 2.14
CA VAL A 77 11.49 7.33 0.92
C VAL A 77 10.54 7.15 -0.25
N THR A 78 10.54 8.08 -1.18
CA THR A 78 9.71 8.06 -2.40
C THR A 78 9.80 6.70 -3.11
N SER A 79 8.68 6.13 -3.54
CA SER A 79 8.55 4.77 -4.10
C SER A 79 9.54 4.45 -5.22
N ARG A 80 9.89 5.40 -6.07
CA ARG A 80 10.88 5.23 -7.14
C ARG A 80 12.34 5.13 -6.66
N HIS A 81 12.58 5.44 -5.39
CA HIS A 81 13.89 5.37 -4.74
C HIS A 81 13.92 4.32 -3.61
N PHE A 82 12.82 3.61 -3.43
CA PHE A 82 12.70 2.57 -2.42
C PHE A 82 13.31 1.25 -2.93
N ASN A 83 14.65 1.22 -2.97
CA ASN A 83 15.46 0.12 -3.50
C ASN A 83 15.81 -0.90 -2.39
N GLU A 84 14.80 -1.40 -1.69
CA GLU A 84 14.99 -2.47 -0.72
C GLU A 84 15.20 -3.81 -1.46
N PRO A 85 16.34 -4.52 -1.23
CA PRO A 85 16.75 -5.63 -2.09
C PRO A 85 15.76 -6.80 -2.13
N HIS A 86 15.10 -7.11 -1.00
CA HIS A 86 14.13 -8.19 -0.95
C HIS A 86 12.85 -7.83 -1.71
N LEU A 87 12.34 -6.60 -1.53
CA LEU A 87 11.20 -6.11 -2.28
C LEU A 87 11.47 -6.07 -3.79
N GLU A 88 12.65 -5.59 -4.21
CA GLU A 88 13.03 -5.57 -5.62
C GLU A 88 13.02 -6.98 -6.23
N THR A 89 13.55 -7.97 -5.50
CA THR A 89 13.53 -9.38 -5.93
C THR A 89 12.11 -9.93 -5.98
N LEU A 90 11.31 -9.70 -4.93
CA LEU A 90 9.95 -10.18 -4.82
C LEU A 90 9.07 -9.65 -5.95
N VAL A 91 9.14 -8.35 -6.23
CA VAL A 91 8.35 -7.68 -7.27
C VAL A 91 8.60 -8.27 -8.66
N GLN A 92 9.85 -8.59 -9.01
CA GLN A 92 10.20 -9.12 -10.35
C GLN A 92 9.46 -10.40 -10.72
N GLY A 93 9.12 -11.22 -9.72
CA GLY A 93 8.38 -12.47 -9.90
C GLY A 93 6.87 -12.31 -10.02
N LYS A 94 6.31 -11.14 -9.72
CA LYS A 94 4.86 -10.95 -9.55
C LYS A 94 4.15 -10.52 -10.82
N ARG A 95 2.93 -11.04 -11.01
CA ARG A 95 2.04 -10.68 -12.11
C ARG A 95 1.40 -9.32 -11.84
N HIS A 96 0.71 -9.18 -10.69
CA HIS A 96 0.18 -7.90 -10.25
C HIS A 96 0.91 -7.43 -8.99
N VAL A 97 1.26 -6.15 -8.97
CA VAL A 97 1.84 -5.48 -7.82
C VAL A 97 0.94 -4.30 -7.46
N ILE A 98 0.44 -4.30 -6.24
CA ILE A 98 -0.42 -3.24 -5.71
C ILE A 98 0.24 -2.66 -4.47
N SER A 99 0.42 -1.34 -4.45
CA SER A 99 1.01 -0.63 -3.31
C SER A 99 -0.01 0.27 -2.66
N ILE A 100 -0.18 0.11 -1.36
CA ILE A 100 -1.09 0.91 -0.53
C ILE A 100 -0.30 2.04 0.12
N HIS A 101 -0.70 3.26 -0.18
CA HIS A 101 -0.13 4.50 0.31
C HIS A 101 -1.16 5.35 1.05
N GLY A 102 -0.66 6.32 1.79
CA GLY A 102 -1.49 7.28 2.49
C GLY A 102 -1.17 8.72 2.11
N CYS A 103 -2.18 9.47 1.75
CA CYS A 103 -2.03 10.89 1.44
C CYS A 103 -2.85 11.78 2.39
N ARG A 104 -2.61 13.10 2.28
CA ARG A 104 -3.42 14.12 2.95
C ARG A 104 -4.72 14.33 2.20
N GLY A 105 -5.74 14.79 2.90
CA GLY A 105 -7.03 15.14 2.31
C GLY A 105 -8.03 15.52 3.38
N VAL A 106 -9.13 16.15 2.99
CA VAL A 106 -10.22 16.56 3.90
C VAL A 106 -11.45 15.65 3.78
N LYS A 107 -11.59 14.93 2.66
CA LYS A 107 -12.67 13.97 2.42
C LYS A 107 -12.11 12.56 2.42
N SER A 108 -12.92 11.57 2.82
CA SER A 108 -12.62 10.15 2.64
C SER A 108 -12.59 9.83 1.15
N LYS A 109 -11.42 9.49 0.61
CA LYS A 109 -11.20 9.32 -0.82
C LYS A 109 -10.09 8.32 -1.10
N VAL A 110 -10.25 7.59 -2.20
CA VAL A 110 -9.24 6.74 -2.83
C VAL A 110 -8.75 7.42 -4.09
N TYR A 111 -7.43 7.52 -4.25
CA TYR A 111 -6.83 7.89 -5.52
C TYR A 111 -6.14 6.67 -6.11
N LEU A 112 -6.34 6.44 -7.41
CA LEU A 112 -5.74 5.33 -8.15
C LEU A 112 -4.71 5.82 -9.15
N GLY A 113 -3.51 5.27 -9.05
CA GLY A 113 -2.37 5.55 -9.91
C GLY A 113 -1.65 4.27 -10.34
N GLY A 114 -0.44 4.40 -10.87
CA GLY A 114 0.30 3.28 -11.45
C GLY A 114 -0.01 3.09 -12.94
N LEU A 115 0.77 2.24 -13.60
CA LEU A 115 0.70 2.03 -15.06
C LEU A 115 -0.34 0.98 -15.48
N ASP A 116 -0.91 0.20 -14.57
CA ASP A 116 -1.91 -0.80 -14.90
C ASP A 116 -3.31 -0.17 -15.02
N HIS A 117 -3.63 0.28 -16.23
CA HIS A 117 -4.89 0.96 -16.53
C HIS A 117 -6.09 0.03 -16.33
N THR A 118 -6.02 -1.19 -16.82
CA THR A 118 -7.11 -2.17 -16.72
C THR A 118 -7.47 -2.48 -15.28
N LEU A 119 -6.46 -2.81 -14.45
CA LEU A 119 -6.69 -3.09 -13.02
C LEU A 119 -7.21 -1.84 -12.28
N ARG A 120 -6.78 -0.63 -12.67
CA ARG A 120 -7.35 0.62 -12.10
C ARG A 120 -8.82 0.81 -12.46
N GLU A 121 -9.25 0.42 -13.68
CA GLU A 121 -10.66 0.46 -14.08
C GLU A 121 -11.50 -0.52 -13.28
N HIS A 122 -11.05 -1.77 -13.10
CA HIS A 122 -11.73 -2.74 -12.25
C HIS A 122 -11.83 -2.25 -10.80
N LEU A 123 -10.72 -1.75 -10.23
CA LEU A 123 -10.72 -1.15 -8.90
C LEU A 123 -11.70 0.02 -8.78
N THR A 124 -11.73 0.91 -9.77
CA THR A 124 -12.68 2.03 -9.78
C THR A 124 -14.11 1.53 -9.72
N HIS A 125 -14.46 0.62 -10.62
CA HIS A 125 -15.81 0.06 -10.69
C HIS A 125 -16.26 -0.59 -9.38
N VAL A 126 -15.43 -1.47 -8.82
CA VAL A 126 -15.78 -2.22 -7.62
C VAL A 126 -15.83 -1.34 -6.37
N LEU A 127 -14.91 -0.38 -6.24
CA LEU A 127 -14.88 0.56 -5.13
C LEU A 127 -16.08 1.52 -5.16
N GLU A 128 -16.41 2.08 -6.32
CA GLU A 128 -17.58 2.96 -6.48
C GLU A 128 -18.89 2.24 -6.20
N LYS A 129 -19.03 0.97 -6.64
CA LYS A 129 -20.17 0.10 -6.30
C LYS A 129 -20.36 -0.07 -4.79
N ARG A 130 -19.27 0.01 -4.02
CA ARG A 130 -19.28 0.00 -2.54
C ARG A 130 -19.26 1.39 -1.90
N SER A 131 -19.61 2.44 -2.68
CA SER A 131 -19.73 3.82 -2.24
C SER A 131 -18.43 4.49 -1.77
N PHE A 132 -17.27 3.99 -2.20
CA PHE A 132 -16.02 4.73 -2.05
C PHE A 132 -15.93 5.84 -3.10
N LEU A 133 -15.46 7.01 -2.69
CA LEU A 133 -15.15 8.10 -3.62
C LEU A 133 -13.78 7.84 -4.24
N VAL A 134 -13.75 7.55 -5.55
CA VAL A 134 -12.55 7.21 -6.29
C VAL A 134 -12.21 8.32 -7.29
N GLU A 135 -10.95 8.68 -7.39
CA GLU A 135 -10.44 9.62 -8.38
C GLU A 135 -9.07 9.15 -8.90
N ALA A 136 -8.69 9.63 -10.08
CA ALA A 136 -7.33 9.44 -10.58
C ALA A 136 -6.33 10.18 -9.67
N ALA A 137 -5.20 9.54 -9.37
CA ALA A 137 -4.18 10.14 -8.55
C ALA A 137 -3.54 11.36 -9.25
N PRO A 138 -3.44 12.51 -8.56
CA PRO A 138 -2.77 13.68 -9.13
C PRO A 138 -1.27 13.42 -9.35
N PRO A 139 -0.61 14.16 -10.28
CA PRO A 139 0.77 13.88 -10.69
C PRO A 139 1.78 13.62 -9.56
N PRO A 140 1.78 14.35 -8.43
CA PRO A 140 2.78 14.14 -7.38
C PRO A 140 2.70 12.77 -6.67
N ILE A 141 1.54 12.10 -6.74
CA ILE A 141 1.28 10.81 -6.09
C ILE A 141 0.76 9.75 -7.08
N SER A 142 0.93 9.99 -8.37
CA SER A 142 0.33 9.16 -9.42
C SER A 142 0.97 7.78 -9.59
N GLY A 143 2.20 7.57 -9.10
CA GLY A 143 2.90 6.29 -9.30
C GLY A 143 3.23 5.93 -10.75
N MET A 144 3.15 6.88 -11.70
CA MET A 144 3.25 6.64 -13.15
C MET A 144 4.69 6.49 -13.68
N HIS A 145 5.71 6.67 -12.84
CA HIS A 145 7.08 6.49 -13.29
C HIS A 145 7.42 5.00 -13.50
N THR A 146 8.08 4.69 -14.60
CA THR A 146 8.48 3.30 -14.94
C THR A 146 9.44 2.68 -13.94
N ASN A 147 10.24 3.51 -13.23
CA ASN A 147 11.14 3.10 -12.16
C ASN A 147 10.49 3.12 -10.76
N ASN A 148 9.19 3.37 -10.64
CA ASN A 148 8.47 3.09 -9.41
C ASN A 148 8.38 1.56 -9.26
N PHE A 149 8.77 1.03 -8.11
CA PHE A 149 8.84 -0.42 -7.89
C PHE A 149 7.53 -1.14 -8.24
N VAL A 150 6.38 -0.50 -8.01
CA VAL A 150 5.06 -1.05 -8.32
C VAL A 150 4.93 -1.40 -9.81
N ASN A 151 5.64 -0.69 -10.69
CA ASN A 151 5.66 -0.92 -12.13
C ASN A 151 6.79 -1.84 -12.61
N CYS A 152 7.56 -2.45 -11.69
CA CYS A 152 8.71 -3.30 -12.03
C CYS A 152 8.38 -4.80 -12.08
N GLY A 153 7.13 -5.19 -11.81
CA GLY A 153 6.66 -6.58 -11.93
C GLY A 153 6.76 -7.16 -13.35
N ARG A 154 6.38 -8.42 -13.52
CA ARG A 154 6.46 -9.14 -14.81
C ARG A 154 5.75 -8.41 -15.96
N ARG A 155 4.61 -7.76 -15.67
CA ARG A 155 3.81 -7.02 -16.65
C ARG A 155 4.32 -5.59 -16.91
N LYS A 156 5.37 -5.14 -16.20
CA LYS A 156 5.91 -3.76 -16.26
C LYS A 156 4.85 -2.68 -15.99
N LYS A 157 3.84 -3.03 -15.24
CA LYS A 157 2.74 -2.16 -14.81
C LYS A 157 2.16 -2.68 -13.49
N GLY A 158 1.73 -1.78 -12.65
CA GLY A 158 1.09 -2.07 -11.38
C GLY A 158 0.21 -0.93 -10.93
N VAL A 159 -0.37 -1.03 -9.74
CA VAL A 159 -1.30 -0.04 -9.20
C VAL A 159 -0.77 0.55 -7.89
N GLN A 160 -0.77 1.87 -7.81
CA GLN A 160 -0.55 2.62 -6.57
C GLN A 160 -1.89 3.17 -6.08
N ILE A 161 -2.29 2.78 -4.87
CA ILE A 161 -3.53 3.23 -4.22
C ILE A 161 -3.18 4.21 -3.12
N GLU A 162 -3.71 5.41 -3.20
CA GLU A 162 -3.49 6.48 -2.23
C GLU A 162 -4.75 6.72 -1.41
N LEU A 163 -4.67 6.48 -0.13
CA LEU A 163 -5.78 6.59 0.81
C LEU A 163 -5.66 7.89 1.60
N THR A 164 -6.67 8.75 1.53
CA THR A 164 -6.68 9.97 2.34
C THR A 164 -6.72 9.65 3.84
N GLU A 165 -6.18 10.54 4.67
CA GLU A 165 -6.18 10.34 6.13
C GLU A 165 -7.60 10.16 6.72
N PRO A 166 -8.65 10.89 6.31
CA PRO A 166 -10.02 10.62 6.77
C PRO A 166 -10.49 9.21 6.45
N LEU A 167 -10.16 8.65 5.27
CA LEU A 167 -10.52 7.28 4.91
C LEU A 167 -9.75 6.27 5.77
N ARG A 168 -8.43 6.45 5.93
CA ARG A 168 -7.62 5.58 6.78
C ARG A 168 -8.09 5.59 8.24
N LYS A 169 -8.55 6.73 8.75
CA LYS A 169 -9.20 6.82 10.06
C LYS A 169 -10.53 6.07 10.13
N ALA A 170 -11.31 6.08 9.03
CA ALA A 170 -12.58 5.35 8.96
C ALA A 170 -12.41 3.83 8.95
N PHE A 171 -11.22 3.32 8.64
CA PHE A 171 -10.89 1.91 8.72
C PHE A 171 -10.88 1.34 10.15
N PHE A 172 -10.91 2.21 11.15
CA PHE A 172 -10.86 1.81 12.55
C PHE A 172 -12.10 2.29 13.31
N ASN A 173 -12.64 1.43 14.15
CA ASN A 173 -13.82 1.71 14.95
C ASN A 173 -13.59 2.96 15.82
N ASN A 174 -14.59 3.87 15.83
CA ASN A 174 -14.51 5.14 16.54
C ASN A 174 -13.27 5.99 16.19
N LYS A 175 -12.68 5.74 15.00
CA LYS A 175 -11.44 6.39 14.53
C LYS A 175 -10.26 6.23 15.51
N LYS A 176 -10.21 5.12 16.24
CA LYS A 176 -9.09 4.77 17.12
C LYS A 176 -7.89 4.37 16.29
N PHE A 177 -7.02 5.32 16.02
CA PHE A 177 -5.99 5.29 14.97
C PHE A 177 -4.55 5.32 15.52
N ASN A 178 -4.36 5.11 16.83
CA ASN A 178 -3.03 4.94 17.42
C ASN A 178 -2.52 3.51 17.20
N LEU A 179 -1.24 3.26 17.40
CA LEU A 179 -0.59 1.99 17.10
C LEU A 179 -1.30 0.79 17.73
N HIS A 180 -1.49 0.82 19.05
CA HIS A 180 -2.14 -0.29 19.78
C HIS A 180 -3.53 -0.63 19.23
N ASN A 181 -4.35 0.38 18.89
CA ASN A 181 -5.68 0.13 18.35
C ASN A 181 -5.65 -0.30 16.87
N ARG A 182 -4.62 0.06 16.09
CA ARG A 182 -4.52 -0.39 14.70
C ARG A 182 -4.12 -1.87 14.60
N GLU A 183 -3.28 -2.34 15.50
CA GLU A 183 -2.83 -3.73 15.58
C GLU A 183 -3.89 -4.67 16.16
N ASP A 184 -4.91 -4.13 16.80
CA ASP A 184 -6.06 -4.90 17.28
C ASP A 184 -7.10 -5.07 16.16
N GLU A 185 -7.18 -6.27 15.59
CA GLU A 185 -8.14 -6.59 14.52
C GLU A 185 -9.60 -6.39 14.93
N SER A 186 -9.94 -6.52 16.22
CA SER A 186 -11.30 -6.26 16.72
C SER A 186 -11.70 -4.79 16.56
N ASN A 187 -10.73 -3.91 16.38
CA ASN A 187 -10.93 -2.48 16.12
C ASN A 187 -11.07 -2.15 14.62
N TRP A 188 -10.86 -3.11 13.73
CA TRP A 188 -11.01 -2.89 12.28
C TRP A 188 -12.49 -2.76 11.92
N SER A 189 -12.81 -1.73 11.19
CA SER A 189 -14.20 -1.38 10.89
C SER A 189 -14.75 -2.14 9.68
N PRO A 190 -16.09 -2.21 9.54
CA PRO A 190 -16.71 -2.70 8.32
C PRO A 190 -16.27 -1.96 7.04
N VAL A 191 -15.87 -0.68 7.15
CA VAL A 191 -15.34 0.11 6.02
C VAL A 191 -14.00 -0.46 5.53
N MET A 192 -13.09 -0.85 6.44
CA MET A 192 -11.82 -1.47 6.08
C MET A 192 -12.04 -2.83 5.41
N ILE A 193 -12.96 -3.61 5.96
CA ILE A 193 -13.32 -4.93 5.41
C ILE A 193 -13.89 -4.78 4.00
N ALA A 194 -14.86 -3.88 3.81
CA ALA A 194 -15.47 -3.62 2.49
C ALA A 194 -14.45 -3.12 1.46
N PHE A 195 -13.47 -2.30 1.89
CA PHE A 195 -12.38 -1.85 1.04
C PHE A 195 -11.48 -3.02 0.63
N ALA A 196 -11.08 -3.86 1.58
CA ALA A 196 -10.24 -5.02 1.29
C ALA A 196 -10.92 -6.00 0.32
N GLU A 197 -12.20 -6.30 0.54
CA GLU A 197 -13.00 -7.15 -0.35
C GLU A 197 -13.15 -6.55 -1.75
N ALA A 198 -13.27 -5.23 -1.87
CA ALA A 198 -13.29 -4.57 -3.16
C ALA A 198 -11.99 -4.74 -3.94
N VAL A 199 -10.85 -4.60 -3.27
CA VAL A 199 -9.54 -4.79 -3.91
C VAL A 199 -9.36 -6.24 -4.35
N ILE A 200 -9.75 -7.21 -3.53
CA ILE A 200 -9.70 -8.64 -3.85
C ILE A 200 -10.58 -8.93 -5.07
N GLU A 201 -11.86 -8.50 -5.07
CA GLU A 201 -12.78 -8.69 -6.21
C GLU A 201 -12.19 -8.13 -7.52
N ALA A 202 -11.54 -6.97 -7.48
CA ALA A 202 -10.93 -6.38 -8.67
C ALA A 202 -9.73 -7.20 -9.20
N ILE A 203 -8.94 -7.81 -8.31
CA ILE A 203 -7.83 -8.69 -8.68
C ILE A 203 -8.37 -10.00 -9.26
N ASP A 204 -9.42 -10.57 -8.66
CA ASP A 204 -10.02 -11.82 -9.12
C ASP A 204 -10.60 -11.66 -10.53
N VAL A 205 -11.35 -10.58 -10.80
CA VAL A 205 -11.85 -10.27 -12.14
C VAL A 205 -10.70 -10.14 -13.14
N MET A 206 -9.62 -9.45 -12.75
CA MET A 206 -8.44 -9.29 -13.61
C MET A 206 -7.76 -10.62 -13.90
N ASN A 207 -7.70 -11.53 -12.94
CA ASN A 207 -7.11 -12.85 -13.10
C ASN A 207 -7.96 -13.74 -14.03
N GLU A 208 -9.29 -13.69 -13.92
CA GLU A 208 -10.22 -14.42 -14.78
C GLU A 208 -10.15 -13.95 -16.25
N GLU A 209 -9.90 -12.67 -16.50
CA GLU A 209 -9.77 -12.13 -17.87
C GLU A 209 -8.41 -12.49 -18.53
N GLU A 210 -7.40 -12.86 -17.75
CA GLU A 210 -6.06 -13.20 -18.23
C GLU A 210 -5.83 -14.72 -18.39
N GLU A 211 -6.74 -15.56 -17.94
CA GLU A 211 -6.78 -17.02 -18.15
C GLU A 211 -7.32 -17.41 -19.53
#